data_ee1f84a7ee50be555327348be5757eb6
#
_entry.id   ee1f84a7ee50be555327348be5757eb6
#
_cell.length_a   1.000
_cell.length_b   1.000
_cell.length_c   1.000
_cell.angle_alpha   90.00
_cell.angle_beta   90.00
_cell.angle_gamma   90.00
#
_symmetry.space_group_name_H-M   'P 1'
#
loop_
_entity.id
_entity.type
_entity.pdbx_description
1 polymer ?
#
loop_
_entity_poly.entity_id
_entity_poly.type
_entity_poly.pdbx_seq_one_letter_code
_entity_poly.pdbx_strand_id
1 'polypeptide(L)'
;MKDFDEDWKNIEGYDYYMVSNLGNVKSIERCIIRRDGRKHTRKSQPIKIHKNRYGYMLVGLRITGKGQKWFSVHRLVARHFIGVSSLDVNHIDGNKGNNNVLILEYVTKSQNTQHMLNVLNVGPRKIDHMKALAIYTCVDIGKNRKGPNNNSNYEKLANELGIKKTSVYQIARGKLLSELHEVIYG
;
A
#
# COMPACT_ATOMS: atom_id res chain seq x y z
N MET A 1 23.39 -18.03 1.00
CA MET A 1 22.59 -16.80 1.14
C MET A 1 23.57 -15.70 1.49
N LYS A 2 23.67 -14.63 0.70
CA LYS A 2 24.46 -13.46 1.12
C LYS A 2 23.68 -12.83 2.28
N ASP A 3 24.24 -12.84 3.48
CA ASP A 3 23.75 -12.03 4.58
C ASP A 3 23.83 -10.57 4.10
N PHE A 4 22.70 -9.94 3.93
CA PHE A 4 22.68 -8.50 3.64
C PHE A 4 23.08 -7.79 4.93
N ASP A 5 24.27 -7.24 4.95
CA ASP A 5 24.74 -6.42 6.06
C ASP A 5 23.74 -5.28 6.32
N GLU A 6 23.38 -5.10 7.57
CA GLU A 6 22.49 -4.02 7.97
C GLU A 6 23.23 -2.68 7.90
N ASP A 7 22.88 -1.86 6.91
CA ASP A 7 23.42 -0.52 6.72
C ASP A 7 22.56 0.54 7.41
N TRP A 8 23.18 1.58 7.98
CA TRP A 8 22.53 2.59 8.80
C TRP A 8 22.81 3.99 8.28
N LYS A 9 21.74 4.81 8.13
CA LYS A 9 21.84 6.22 7.73
C LYS A 9 21.19 7.12 8.76
N ASN A 10 21.79 8.31 8.99
CA ASN A 10 21.22 9.35 9.84
C ASN A 10 19.90 9.84 9.27
N ILE A 11 18.90 10.05 10.12
CA ILE A 11 17.60 10.59 9.72
C ILE A 11 17.72 12.11 9.61
N GLU A 12 17.56 12.64 8.40
CA GLU A 12 17.64 14.07 8.11
C GLU A 12 16.69 14.88 9.00
N GLY A 13 17.23 15.92 9.67
CA GLY A 13 16.51 16.75 10.63
C GLY A 13 16.24 16.09 11.99
N TYR A 14 16.80 14.90 12.22
CA TYR A 14 16.71 14.14 13.48
C TYR A 14 18.05 13.54 13.87
N ASP A 15 19.03 14.39 14.14
CA ASP A 15 20.47 14.07 14.34
C ASP A 15 20.77 12.96 15.37
N TYR A 16 19.81 12.63 16.22
CA TYR A 16 19.98 11.60 17.24
C TYR A 16 19.37 10.25 16.86
N TYR A 17 19.02 10.05 15.59
CA TYR A 17 18.40 8.81 15.15
C TYR A 17 18.96 8.35 13.80
N MET A 18 19.02 7.03 13.66
CA MET A 18 19.39 6.36 12.40
C MET A 18 18.29 5.39 12.00
N VAL A 19 18.15 5.21 10.69
CA VAL A 19 17.30 4.18 10.08
C VAL A 19 18.17 3.20 9.30
N SER A 20 17.82 1.91 9.31
CA SER A 20 18.52 0.90 8.54
C SER A 20 17.81 0.56 7.23
N ASN A 21 18.56 -0.01 6.29
CA ASN A 21 18.03 -0.59 5.05
C ASN A 21 17.02 -1.73 5.27
N LEU A 22 17.01 -2.33 6.47
CA LEU A 22 16.05 -3.37 6.88
C LEU A 22 14.80 -2.82 7.57
N GLY A 23 14.72 -1.50 7.79
CA GLY A 23 13.58 -0.85 8.44
C GLY A 23 13.67 -0.78 9.95
N ASN A 24 14.83 -1.02 10.54
CA ASN A 24 15.06 -0.77 11.96
C ASN A 24 15.39 0.70 12.21
N VAL A 25 15.09 1.18 13.43
CA VAL A 25 15.41 2.54 13.86
C VAL A 25 16.07 2.51 15.21
N LYS A 26 17.16 3.25 15.37
CA LYS A 26 17.88 3.38 16.65
C LYS A 26 18.22 4.82 16.97
N SER A 27 18.40 5.11 18.28
CA SER A 27 19.01 6.35 18.73
C SER A 27 20.52 6.24 18.65
N ILE A 28 21.19 7.38 18.48
CA ILE A 28 22.66 7.46 18.52
C ILE A 28 23.10 7.72 19.96
N GLU A 29 24.27 7.21 20.32
CA GLU A 29 24.92 7.56 21.58
C GLU A 29 25.21 9.06 21.62
N ARG A 30 24.89 9.71 22.75
CA ARG A 30 25.11 11.14 22.94
C ARG A 30 25.33 11.51 24.39
N CYS A 31 26.16 12.52 24.63
CA CYS A 31 26.31 13.14 25.92
C CYS A 31 25.18 14.18 26.12
N ILE A 32 24.50 14.10 27.24
CA ILE A 32 23.51 15.09 27.68
C ILE A 32 23.95 15.72 28.99
N ILE A 33 23.72 17.01 29.13
CA ILE A 33 23.95 17.71 30.40
C ILE A 33 22.62 17.71 31.17
N ARG A 34 22.61 17.13 32.35
CA ARG A 34 21.44 17.14 33.24
C ARG A 34 21.23 18.52 33.87
N ARG A 35 20.07 18.75 34.47
CA ARG A 35 19.74 20.00 35.17
C ARG A 35 20.72 20.35 36.28
N ASP A 36 21.35 19.35 36.88
CA ASP A 36 22.37 19.48 37.92
C ASP A 36 23.78 19.76 37.36
N GLY A 37 23.92 20.00 36.05
CA GLY A 37 25.20 20.25 35.39
C GLY A 37 26.01 18.98 35.09
N ARG A 38 25.61 17.81 35.55
CA ARG A 38 26.36 16.57 35.36
C ARG A 38 26.20 16.05 33.89
N LYS A 39 27.31 15.63 33.32
CA LYS A 39 27.32 14.93 32.02
C LYS A 39 26.79 13.51 32.18
N HIS A 40 25.92 13.12 31.30
CA HIS A 40 25.37 11.77 31.26
C HIS A 40 25.39 11.25 29.82
N THR A 41 26.04 10.10 29.61
CA THR A 41 26.06 9.44 28.29
C THR A 41 24.79 8.60 28.11
N ARG A 42 24.00 8.96 27.13
CA ARG A 42 22.83 8.17 26.71
C ARG A 42 23.28 7.22 25.61
N LYS A 43 23.34 5.93 25.90
CA LYS A 43 23.75 4.88 24.95
C LYS A 43 22.79 4.78 23.77
N SER A 44 23.29 4.30 22.64
CA SER A 44 22.46 3.91 21.49
C SER A 44 21.44 2.84 21.89
N GLN A 45 20.21 3.00 21.48
CA GLN A 45 19.12 2.05 21.77
C GLN A 45 18.17 1.91 20.59
N PRO A 46 17.65 0.71 20.32
CA PRO A 46 16.58 0.53 19.32
C PRO A 46 15.33 1.34 19.75
N ILE A 47 14.67 1.92 18.78
CA ILE A 47 13.42 2.66 18.99
C ILE A 47 12.25 1.74 18.67
N LYS A 48 11.28 1.70 19.59
CA LYS A 48 10.08 0.88 19.44
C LYS A 48 9.27 1.33 18.23
N ILE A 49 9.00 0.39 17.33
CA ILE A 49 8.15 0.57 16.16
C ILE A 49 6.74 0.09 16.50
N HIS A 50 5.74 0.83 16.07
CA HIS A 50 4.33 0.57 16.34
C HIS A 50 3.58 0.31 15.03
N LYS A 51 2.73 -0.70 15.02
CA LYS A 51 1.83 -0.96 13.89
C LYS A 51 0.56 -0.12 14.03
N ASN A 52 0.20 0.63 12.98
CA ASN A 52 -1.06 1.36 12.97
C ASN A 52 -2.24 0.47 12.53
N ARG A 53 -3.47 0.99 12.61
CA ARG A 53 -4.70 0.27 12.21
C ARG A 53 -4.74 -0.17 10.74
N TYR A 54 -3.92 0.45 9.88
CA TYR A 54 -3.84 0.12 8.46
C TYR A 54 -2.70 -0.86 8.13
N GLY A 55 -1.97 -1.33 9.14
CA GLY A 55 -0.87 -2.28 9.00
C GLY A 55 0.51 -1.66 8.79
N TYR A 56 0.62 -0.33 8.64
CA TYR A 56 1.91 0.35 8.48
C TYR A 56 2.69 0.47 9.78
N MET A 57 4.00 0.35 9.69
CA MET A 57 4.93 0.52 10.80
C MET A 57 5.29 2.00 10.99
N LEU A 58 5.08 2.50 12.20
CA LEU A 58 5.33 3.88 12.60
C LEU A 58 6.40 3.94 13.69
N VAL A 59 7.22 4.98 13.64
CA VAL A 59 8.21 5.31 14.68
C VAL A 59 8.02 6.74 15.15
N GLY A 60 8.07 6.94 16.48
CA GLY A 60 7.99 8.25 17.11
C GLY A 60 9.37 8.82 17.37
N LEU A 61 9.77 9.88 16.68
CA LEU A 61 11.04 10.57 16.86
C LEU A 61 10.84 11.88 17.62
N ARG A 62 11.78 12.23 18.49
CA ARG A 62 11.75 13.45 19.31
C ARG A 62 12.85 14.41 18.91
N ILE A 63 12.48 15.67 18.72
CA ILE A 63 13.43 16.79 18.70
C ILE A 63 13.33 17.53 20.03
N THR A 64 14.47 17.86 20.61
CA THR A 64 14.54 18.66 21.84
C THR A 64 13.80 19.99 21.65
N GLY A 65 12.85 20.28 22.53
CA GLY A 65 12.02 21.49 22.47
C GLY A 65 10.84 21.48 21.47
N LYS A 66 10.72 20.47 20.59
CA LYS A 66 9.65 20.40 19.56
C LYS A 66 8.67 19.23 19.71
N GLY A 67 8.81 18.42 20.79
CA GLY A 67 7.93 17.28 21.03
C GLY A 67 8.24 16.05 20.19
N GLN A 68 7.27 15.15 20.07
CA GLN A 68 7.39 13.89 19.32
C GLN A 68 6.61 13.96 18.02
N LYS A 69 7.22 13.49 16.93
CA LYS A 69 6.60 13.36 15.61
C LYS A 69 6.62 11.91 15.16
N TRP A 70 5.51 11.47 14.51
CA TRP A 70 5.38 10.10 14.02
C TRP A 70 5.74 10.03 12.55
N PHE A 71 6.52 9.02 12.18
CA PHE A 71 6.96 8.77 10.82
C PHE A 71 6.65 7.33 10.40
N SER A 72 6.26 7.16 9.15
CA SER A 72 6.15 5.84 8.55
C SER A 72 7.53 5.29 8.23
N VAL A 73 7.87 4.10 8.74
CA VAL A 73 9.20 3.51 8.61
C VAL A 73 9.57 3.31 7.14
N HIS A 74 8.66 2.76 6.31
CA HIS A 74 8.91 2.56 4.87
C HIS A 74 9.28 3.87 4.15
N ARG A 75 8.67 5.01 4.53
CA ARG A 75 9.01 6.31 3.95
C ARG A 75 10.37 6.82 4.40
N LEU A 76 10.77 6.53 5.64
CA LEU A 76 12.13 6.83 6.11
C LEU A 76 13.16 6.01 5.34
N VAL A 77 12.93 4.70 5.20
CA VAL A 77 13.83 3.82 4.45
C VAL A 77 13.92 4.26 3.00
N ALA A 78 12.80 4.43 2.31
CA ALA A 78 12.80 4.85 0.90
C ALA A 78 13.53 6.18 0.70
N ARG A 79 13.27 7.19 1.55
CA ARG A 79 13.92 8.51 1.46
C ARG A 79 15.44 8.43 1.59
N HIS A 80 15.96 7.60 2.51
CA HIS A 80 17.38 7.57 2.82
C HIS A 80 18.17 6.59 1.97
N PHE A 81 17.55 5.53 1.45
CA PHE A 81 18.24 4.46 0.70
C PHE A 81 17.93 4.46 -0.79
N ILE A 82 16.73 4.85 -1.22
CA ILE A 82 16.37 4.95 -2.63
C ILE A 82 16.55 6.39 -3.12
N GLY A 83 16.13 7.38 -2.32
CA GLY A 83 16.22 8.81 -2.65
C GLY A 83 14.97 9.58 -2.29
N VAL A 84 14.96 10.89 -2.55
CA VAL A 84 13.83 11.77 -2.28
C VAL A 84 12.90 11.77 -3.48
N SER A 85 11.61 11.52 -3.23
CA SER A 85 10.58 11.56 -4.28
C SER A 85 9.25 12.08 -3.72
N SER A 86 8.45 12.69 -4.57
CA SER A 86 7.05 13.07 -4.29
C SER A 86 6.06 11.94 -4.54
N LEU A 87 6.52 10.81 -5.07
CA LEU A 87 5.70 9.63 -5.37
C LEU A 87 5.33 8.87 -4.09
N ASP A 88 4.36 7.98 -4.22
CA ASP A 88 3.99 7.07 -3.13
C ASP A 88 5.00 5.93 -3.00
N VAL A 89 5.24 5.48 -1.77
CA VAL A 89 6.07 4.29 -1.51
C VAL A 89 5.17 3.07 -1.48
N ASN A 90 5.46 2.11 -2.35
CA ASN A 90 4.78 0.83 -2.45
C ASN A 90 5.62 -0.29 -1.83
N HIS A 91 4.95 -1.31 -1.27
CA HIS A 91 5.55 -2.58 -0.85
C HIS A 91 5.31 -3.61 -1.95
N ILE A 92 6.36 -4.02 -2.65
CA ILE A 92 6.28 -4.96 -3.78
C ILE A 92 5.65 -6.30 -3.36
N ASP A 93 5.94 -6.75 -2.13
CA ASP A 93 5.38 -7.98 -1.54
C ASP A 93 3.97 -7.78 -0.94
N GLY A 94 3.43 -6.57 -0.94
CA GLY A 94 2.15 -6.22 -0.30
C GLY A 94 2.15 -6.24 1.22
N ASN A 95 3.25 -6.63 1.86
CA ASN A 95 3.38 -6.69 3.31
C ASN A 95 3.83 -5.35 3.90
N LYS A 96 2.89 -4.56 4.40
CA LYS A 96 3.14 -3.25 5.02
C LYS A 96 4.02 -3.30 6.28
N GLY A 97 4.23 -4.49 6.83
CA GLY A 97 5.13 -4.74 7.96
C GLY A 97 6.59 -4.92 7.55
N ASN A 98 6.84 -5.30 6.30
CA ASN A 98 8.17 -5.49 5.76
C ASN A 98 8.70 -4.17 5.20
N ASN A 99 9.71 -3.58 5.83
CA ASN A 99 10.25 -2.28 5.42
C ASN A 99 11.68 -2.38 4.88
N ASN A 100 12.07 -3.58 4.40
CA ASN A 100 13.35 -3.78 3.75
C ASN A 100 13.41 -2.96 2.45
N VAL A 101 14.50 -2.25 2.21
CA VAL A 101 14.69 -1.40 1.02
C VAL A 101 14.50 -2.15 -0.30
N LEU A 102 14.84 -3.44 -0.35
CA LEU A 102 14.72 -4.27 -1.55
C LEU A 102 13.29 -4.51 -2.03
N ILE A 103 12.31 -4.33 -1.13
CA ILE A 103 10.89 -4.52 -1.46
C ILE A 103 10.13 -3.19 -1.49
N LEU A 104 10.82 -2.07 -1.38
CA LEU A 104 10.23 -0.74 -1.46
C LEU A 104 10.54 -0.09 -2.80
N GLU A 105 9.54 0.54 -3.38
CA GLU A 105 9.67 1.29 -4.63
C GLU A 105 8.84 2.57 -4.60
N TYR A 106 9.21 3.56 -5.41
CA TYR A 106 8.41 4.74 -5.64
C TYR A 106 7.50 4.54 -6.85
N VAL A 107 6.21 4.77 -6.67
CA VAL A 107 5.19 4.57 -7.70
C VAL A 107 4.21 5.74 -7.74
N THR A 108 3.59 5.95 -8.90
CA THR A 108 2.43 6.83 -9.01
C THR A 108 1.20 6.20 -8.33
N LYS A 109 0.20 7.02 -8.00
CA LYS A 109 -1.07 6.51 -7.45
C LYS A 109 -1.74 5.48 -8.36
N SER A 110 -1.68 5.68 -9.67
CA SER A 110 -2.23 4.76 -10.67
C SER A 110 -1.53 3.41 -10.61
N GLN A 111 -0.18 3.41 -10.65
CA GLN A 111 0.61 2.18 -10.56
C GLN A 111 0.38 1.43 -9.24
N ASN A 112 0.28 2.16 -8.11
CA ASN A 112 0.00 1.56 -6.81
C ASN A 112 -1.38 0.89 -6.77
N THR A 113 -2.39 1.54 -7.38
CA THR A 113 -3.73 0.96 -7.52
C THR A 113 -3.69 -0.29 -8.39
N GLN A 114 -2.95 -0.24 -9.50
CA GLN A 114 -2.83 -1.36 -10.43
C GLN A 114 -2.09 -2.56 -9.81
N HIS A 115 -1.02 -2.29 -9.04
CA HIS A 115 -0.33 -3.32 -8.25
C HIS A 115 -1.28 -3.99 -7.24
N MET A 116 -2.06 -3.20 -6.51
CA MET A 116 -3.06 -3.70 -5.56
C MET A 116 -4.11 -4.61 -6.25
N LEU A 117 -4.59 -4.21 -7.42
CA LEU A 117 -5.61 -4.96 -8.17
C LEU A 117 -5.05 -6.21 -8.86
N ASN A 118 -3.89 -6.10 -9.48
CA ASN A 118 -3.35 -7.14 -10.36
C ASN A 118 -2.45 -8.14 -9.63
N VAL A 119 -1.60 -7.67 -8.71
CA VAL A 119 -0.60 -8.50 -8.03
C VAL A 119 -1.12 -9.01 -6.69
N LEU A 120 -1.71 -8.14 -5.89
CA LEU A 120 -2.17 -8.49 -4.54
C LEU A 120 -3.60 -9.04 -4.51
N ASN A 121 -4.31 -9.03 -5.63
CA ASN A 121 -5.74 -9.41 -5.72
C ASN A 121 -6.63 -8.72 -4.66
N VAL A 122 -6.21 -7.55 -4.17
CA VAL A 122 -6.94 -6.74 -3.19
C VAL A 122 -7.73 -5.68 -3.95
N GLY A 123 -9.00 -5.88 -4.09
CA GLY A 123 -9.87 -4.95 -4.79
C GLY A 123 -11.30 -5.46 -4.86
N PRO A 124 -12.23 -4.72 -5.46
CA PRO A 124 -13.52 -5.27 -5.80
C PRO A 124 -13.23 -6.54 -6.61
N ARG A 125 -13.77 -7.68 -6.16
CA ARG A 125 -13.50 -9.01 -6.70
C ARG A 125 -13.41 -8.93 -8.22
N LYS A 126 -12.22 -9.26 -8.77
CA LYS A 126 -11.99 -9.27 -10.21
C LYS A 126 -13.03 -10.23 -10.79
N ILE A 127 -13.96 -9.71 -11.55
CA ILE A 127 -14.94 -10.57 -12.24
C ILE A 127 -14.12 -11.35 -13.25
N ASP A 128 -14.10 -12.66 -13.09
CA ASP A 128 -13.46 -13.57 -14.04
C ASP A 128 -13.97 -13.24 -15.45
N HIS A 129 -13.05 -13.23 -16.42
CA HIS A 129 -13.35 -12.94 -17.81
C HIS A 129 -14.55 -13.76 -18.34
N MET A 130 -14.61 -15.05 -17.98
CA MET A 130 -15.74 -15.93 -18.34
C MET A 130 -17.05 -15.48 -17.71
N LYS A 131 -17.03 -14.95 -16.48
CA LYS A 131 -18.22 -14.39 -15.83
C LYS A 131 -18.65 -13.08 -16.48
N ALA A 132 -17.69 -12.21 -16.86
CA ALA A 132 -18.00 -10.97 -17.56
C ALA A 132 -18.63 -11.26 -18.95
N LEU A 133 -18.10 -12.22 -19.68
CA LEU A 133 -18.64 -12.65 -20.97
C LEU A 133 -20.04 -13.26 -20.82
N ALA A 134 -20.26 -14.12 -19.81
CA ALA A 134 -21.57 -14.68 -19.51
C ALA A 134 -22.61 -13.61 -19.21
N ILE A 135 -22.24 -12.58 -18.42
CA ILE A 135 -23.12 -11.44 -18.13
C ILE A 135 -23.46 -10.69 -19.42
N TYR A 136 -22.46 -10.42 -20.26
CA TYR A 136 -22.66 -9.69 -21.51
C TYR A 136 -23.61 -10.44 -22.45
N THR A 137 -23.38 -11.73 -22.69
CA THR A 137 -24.22 -12.58 -23.53
C THR A 137 -25.64 -12.72 -22.97
N CYS A 138 -25.80 -12.93 -21.67
CA CYS A 138 -27.14 -13.02 -21.06
C CYS A 138 -27.93 -11.71 -21.14
N VAL A 139 -27.25 -10.57 -21.05
CA VAL A 139 -27.88 -9.24 -21.13
C VAL A 139 -28.23 -8.88 -22.57
N ASP A 140 -27.41 -9.23 -23.52
CA ASP A 140 -27.68 -8.97 -24.96
C ASP A 140 -28.88 -9.79 -25.48
N ILE A 141 -29.01 -11.04 -25.04
CA ILE A 141 -30.19 -11.86 -25.27
C ILE A 141 -31.45 -11.23 -24.63
N GLY A 142 -31.31 -10.56 -23.47
CA GLY A 142 -32.40 -9.88 -22.79
C GLY A 142 -32.86 -8.57 -23.43
N LYS A 143 -32.01 -7.90 -24.22
CA LYS A 143 -32.38 -6.64 -24.91
C LYS A 143 -33.43 -6.83 -26.00
N ASN A 144 -33.56 -8.03 -26.56
CA ASN A 144 -34.56 -8.36 -27.56
C ASN A 144 -35.96 -8.69 -26.98
N ARG A 145 -36.12 -8.71 -25.67
CA ARG A 145 -37.45 -8.86 -25.00
C ARG A 145 -37.85 -7.53 -24.39
N LYS A 146 -38.75 -6.83 -25.08
CA LYS A 146 -39.44 -5.64 -24.53
C LYS A 146 -40.28 -6.07 -23.31
N GLY A 147 -39.80 -5.79 -22.07
CA GLY A 147 -40.52 -6.02 -20.84
C GLY A 147 -39.93 -5.20 -19.67
N PRO A 148 -40.75 -4.69 -18.73
CA PRO A 148 -40.42 -3.61 -17.82
C PRO A 148 -39.62 -4.01 -16.57
N ASN A 149 -38.91 -5.15 -16.48
CA ASN A 149 -38.25 -5.58 -15.25
C ASN A 149 -36.85 -6.14 -15.44
N ASN A 150 -35.94 -5.32 -16.02
CA ASN A 150 -34.50 -5.64 -16.05
C ASN A 150 -33.86 -5.72 -14.64
N ASN A 151 -34.51 -5.17 -13.62
CA ASN A 151 -33.94 -5.06 -12.27
C ASN A 151 -33.93 -6.39 -11.50
N SER A 152 -34.92 -7.26 -11.72
CA SER A 152 -35.00 -8.60 -11.13
C SER A 152 -34.01 -9.58 -11.80
N ASN A 153 -33.79 -9.43 -13.11
CA ASN A 153 -32.85 -10.28 -13.86
C ASN A 153 -31.39 -10.01 -13.47
N TYR A 154 -31.02 -8.75 -13.22
CA TYR A 154 -29.68 -8.40 -12.74
C TYR A 154 -29.43 -8.91 -11.31
N GLU A 155 -30.42 -8.95 -10.47
CA GLU A 155 -30.32 -9.47 -9.10
C GLU A 155 -30.18 -11.00 -9.11
N LYS A 156 -30.96 -11.68 -9.92
CA LYS A 156 -30.88 -13.13 -10.11
C LYS A 156 -29.52 -13.54 -10.65
N LEU A 157 -29.02 -12.85 -11.69
CA LEU A 157 -27.72 -13.11 -12.29
C LEU A 157 -26.56 -12.78 -11.32
N ALA A 158 -26.69 -11.73 -10.51
CA ALA A 158 -25.74 -11.38 -9.49
C ALA A 158 -25.61 -12.48 -8.41
N ASN A 159 -26.73 -13.05 -8.00
CA ASN A 159 -26.77 -14.14 -7.02
C ASN A 159 -26.18 -15.44 -7.58
N GLU A 160 -26.53 -15.80 -8.83
CA GLU A 160 -25.99 -17.00 -9.52
C GLU A 160 -24.47 -16.93 -9.69
N LEU A 161 -23.94 -15.75 -10.02
CA LEU A 161 -22.51 -15.53 -10.24
C LEU A 161 -21.72 -15.17 -8.98
N GLY A 162 -22.40 -14.98 -7.84
CA GLY A 162 -21.77 -14.59 -6.57
C GLY A 162 -21.10 -13.21 -6.60
N ILE A 163 -21.66 -12.26 -7.35
CA ILE A 163 -21.13 -10.89 -7.53
C ILE A 163 -22.19 -9.84 -7.14
N LYS A 164 -21.76 -8.58 -6.99
CA LYS A 164 -22.70 -7.49 -6.68
C LYS A 164 -23.55 -7.12 -7.90
N LYS A 165 -24.85 -6.83 -7.69
CA LYS A 165 -25.80 -6.34 -8.70
C LYS A 165 -25.27 -5.11 -9.46
N THR A 166 -24.59 -4.20 -8.76
CA THR A 166 -23.94 -3.02 -9.36
C THR A 166 -22.88 -3.40 -10.40
N SER A 167 -22.15 -4.49 -10.19
CA SER A 167 -21.15 -4.98 -11.13
C SER A 167 -21.81 -5.55 -12.39
N VAL A 168 -22.90 -6.30 -12.24
CA VAL A 168 -23.70 -6.80 -13.39
C VAL A 168 -24.21 -5.61 -14.22
N TYR A 169 -24.71 -4.58 -13.57
CA TYR A 169 -25.21 -3.37 -14.23
C TYR A 169 -24.12 -2.61 -15.00
N GLN A 170 -22.91 -2.48 -14.43
CA GLN A 170 -21.78 -1.80 -15.09
C GLN A 170 -21.27 -2.56 -16.32
N ILE A 171 -21.21 -3.90 -16.25
CA ILE A 171 -20.83 -4.75 -17.38
C ILE A 171 -21.89 -4.66 -18.49
N ALA A 172 -23.15 -4.73 -18.12
CA ALA A 172 -24.28 -4.63 -19.06
C ALA A 172 -24.32 -3.29 -19.82
N ARG A 173 -23.79 -2.22 -19.22
CA ARG A 173 -23.66 -0.88 -19.85
C ARG A 173 -22.38 -0.69 -20.67
N GLY A 174 -21.55 -1.71 -20.79
CA GLY A 174 -20.28 -1.63 -21.54
C GLY A 174 -19.19 -0.80 -20.86
N LYS A 175 -19.40 -0.30 -19.64
CA LYS A 175 -18.40 0.52 -18.93
C LYS A 175 -17.16 -0.26 -18.49
N LEU A 176 -17.27 -1.57 -18.33
CA LEU A 176 -16.14 -2.46 -18.00
C LEU A 176 -15.56 -3.16 -19.24
N LEU A 177 -16.22 -3.09 -20.39
CA LEU A 177 -15.77 -3.77 -21.60
C LEU A 177 -14.69 -3.01 -22.36
N SER A 178 -14.60 -1.68 -22.21
CA SER A 178 -13.52 -0.90 -22.81
C SER A 178 -12.15 -1.28 -22.23
N GLU A 179 -12.08 -1.55 -20.93
CA GLU A 179 -10.85 -2.01 -20.27
C GLU A 179 -10.49 -3.47 -20.62
N LEU A 180 -11.50 -4.30 -20.93
CA LEU A 180 -11.30 -5.69 -21.33
C LEU A 180 -10.93 -5.81 -22.82
N HIS A 181 -11.36 -4.88 -23.65
CA HIS A 181 -11.07 -4.87 -25.09
C HIS A 181 -9.58 -4.60 -25.37
N GLU A 182 -8.94 -3.71 -24.61
CA GLU A 182 -7.50 -3.46 -24.72
C GLU A 182 -6.64 -4.66 -24.29
N VAL A 183 -7.14 -5.49 -23.36
CA VAL A 183 -6.42 -6.69 -22.87
C VAL A 183 -6.55 -7.87 -23.83
N ILE A 184 -7.58 -7.91 -24.67
CA ILE A 184 -7.86 -9.05 -25.57
C ILE A 184 -7.33 -8.82 -26.98
N TYR A 185 -7.27 -7.57 -27.44
CA TYR A 185 -6.97 -7.21 -28.84
C TYR A 185 -5.79 -6.23 -28.99
N GLY A 186 -5.13 -5.82 -27.90
CA GLY A 186 -3.86 -5.09 -27.87
C GLY A 186 -2.69 -6.06 -27.69
#